data_0c8a39cbf135d27bc368a8e594a3f5f9
#
_entry.id   0c8a39cbf135d27bc368a8e594a3f5f9
#
_cell.length_a   1.000
_cell.length_b   1.000
_cell.length_c   1.000
_cell.angle_alpha   90.00
_cell.angle_beta   90.00
_cell.angle_gamma   90.00
#
_symmetry.space_group_name_H-M   'P 1'
#
loop_
_entity.id
_entity.type
_entity.pdbx_description
1 polymer ?
#
loop_
_entity_poly.entity_id
_entity_poly.type
_entity_poly.pdbx_seq_one_letter_code
_entity_poly.pdbx_strand_id
1 'polypeptide(L)'
;MNPRSAGGPRGVVPPGSHEPAKRGGSEGGRPPWLNMRLTVVGSSGSIPGPESPASSYLVQAPFQGRTFTLVVDLGPGSLGALYRYLEPREVDAFALSHLHPDHCLDLCAYYVLARYSPTAPWPRQPVYGPRDTAERLSRAYDVPPLEAKDTDPGPTLAGHFDFHDWQATQQIGPFTVTTVPVDHPVEAYAIRITHNVPGGGSLVYSGDTGPCDALGELSQGADLLLVESSFVEQPGNPPGLHLTGKQAAEVGTRAGVGAVVLTHIPPWHDRDAVLAEALPYFPGPLSLAVTGATWEIG
;
A
#
# COMPACT_ATOMS: atom_id res chain seq x y z
N MET A 1 28.76 -58.48 17.48
CA MET A 1 27.47 -57.83 17.18
C MET A 1 27.63 -56.37 17.53
N ASN A 2 27.67 -55.53 16.54
CA ASN A 2 28.08 -54.11 16.65
C ASN A 2 26.83 -53.22 16.64
N PRO A 3 26.63 -52.27 17.57
CA PRO A 3 25.52 -51.34 17.50
C PRO A 3 25.91 -50.12 16.65
N ARG A 4 25.04 -49.75 15.73
CA ARG A 4 25.15 -48.60 14.83
C ARG A 4 24.94 -47.31 15.58
N SER A 5 25.83 -46.35 15.36
CA SER A 5 25.78 -44.98 15.85
C SER A 5 24.63 -44.20 15.21
N ALA A 6 23.79 -43.60 16.03
CA ALA A 6 22.77 -42.64 15.63
C ALA A 6 23.42 -41.25 15.34
N GLY A 7 23.28 -40.76 14.11
CA GLY A 7 23.66 -39.39 13.76
C GLY A 7 22.63 -38.41 14.28
N GLY A 8 23.07 -37.43 15.06
CA GLY A 8 22.26 -36.33 15.55
C GLY A 8 21.87 -35.32 14.44
N PRO A 9 20.80 -34.55 14.64
CA PRO A 9 20.31 -33.62 13.65
C PRO A 9 21.29 -32.46 13.44
N ARG A 10 21.55 -32.14 12.18
CA ARG A 10 22.35 -30.95 11.78
C ARG A 10 21.56 -29.68 12.15
N GLY A 11 22.20 -28.80 12.90
CA GLY A 11 21.63 -27.53 13.28
C GLY A 11 21.31 -26.67 12.06
N VAL A 12 20.08 -26.18 12.01
CA VAL A 12 19.62 -25.15 11.07
C VAL A 12 20.23 -23.83 11.53
N VAL A 13 21.07 -23.24 10.69
CA VAL A 13 21.58 -21.88 10.88
C VAL A 13 20.44 -20.92 10.54
N PRO A 14 20.06 -19.97 11.42
CA PRO A 14 19.04 -18.98 11.08
C PRO A 14 19.58 -18.04 9.99
N PRO A 15 18.71 -17.54 9.06
CA PRO A 15 19.12 -16.58 8.04
C PRO A 15 19.64 -15.30 8.71
N GLY A 16 20.84 -14.90 8.28
CA GLY A 16 21.53 -13.73 8.81
C GLY A 16 20.72 -12.45 8.59
N SER A 17 20.70 -11.63 9.63
CA SER A 17 20.24 -10.25 9.57
C SER A 17 21.07 -9.48 8.52
N HIS A 18 20.44 -9.11 7.41
CA HIS A 18 21.03 -8.15 6.49
C HIS A 18 21.00 -6.77 7.15
N GLU A 19 22.11 -6.33 7.71
CA GLU A 19 22.32 -4.91 7.99
C GLU A 19 22.31 -4.14 6.66
N PRO A 20 21.57 -3.01 6.58
CA PRO A 20 21.63 -2.16 5.40
C PRO A 20 23.04 -1.57 5.29
N ALA A 21 23.61 -1.66 4.10
CA ALA A 21 24.94 -1.10 3.78
C ALA A 21 24.97 0.39 4.13
N LYS A 22 25.86 0.77 5.04
CA LYS A 22 26.18 2.18 5.37
C LYS A 22 26.77 2.83 4.09
N ARG A 23 26.00 3.66 3.41
CA ARG A 23 26.53 4.58 2.40
C ARG A 23 27.31 5.69 3.12
N GLY A 24 28.55 5.87 2.72
CA GLY A 24 29.45 6.92 3.20
C GLY A 24 28.85 8.31 2.99
N GLY A 25 29.07 9.19 3.96
CA GLY A 25 28.49 10.51 4.02
C GLY A 25 28.90 11.42 2.87
N SER A 26 27.92 12.22 2.44
CA SER A 26 28.11 13.55 1.88
C SER A 26 27.38 14.53 2.80
N GLU A 27 28.09 15.56 3.24
CA GLU A 27 27.63 16.62 4.13
C GLU A 27 26.41 17.32 3.51
N GLY A 28 25.31 17.42 4.28
CA GLY A 28 24.08 18.14 3.91
C GLY A 28 22.79 17.32 3.93
N GLY A 29 22.81 16.06 4.37
CA GLY A 29 21.62 15.21 4.49
C GLY A 29 20.63 15.78 5.48
N ARG A 30 19.33 15.87 5.08
CA ARG A 30 18.24 16.22 5.97
C ARG A 30 18.22 15.28 7.16
N PRO A 31 17.80 15.77 8.34
CA PRO A 31 17.55 14.90 9.46
C PRO A 31 16.49 13.84 9.08
N PRO A 32 16.72 12.54 9.30
CA PRO A 32 15.82 11.46 8.88
C PRO A 32 14.41 11.55 9.46
N TRP A 33 14.20 12.34 10.50
CA TRP A 33 12.88 12.61 11.09
C TRP A 33 12.03 13.62 10.31
N LEU A 34 12.51 14.18 9.20
CA LEU A 34 11.74 15.06 8.30
C LEU A 34 11.20 14.34 7.06
N ASN A 35 11.58 13.10 6.82
CA ASN A 35 11.22 12.37 5.61
C ASN A 35 9.84 11.70 5.74
N MET A 36 9.21 11.51 4.58
CA MET A 36 8.10 10.61 4.44
C MET A 36 8.62 9.16 4.41
N ARG A 37 7.95 8.25 5.09
CA ARG A 37 8.28 6.82 5.09
C ARG A 37 7.16 6.00 4.49
N LEU A 38 7.50 5.11 3.56
CA LEU A 38 6.65 4.03 3.11
C LEU A 38 7.01 2.74 3.84
N THR A 39 6.02 1.99 4.33
CA THR A 39 6.18 0.62 4.86
C THR A 39 5.16 -0.29 4.20
N VAL A 40 5.60 -1.44 3.69
CA VAL A 40 4.72 -2.45 3.10
C VAL A 40 4.11 -3.31 4.20
N VAL A 41 2.80 -3.26 4.36
CA VAL A 41 2.03 -4.13 5.26
C VAL A 41 1.61 -5.39 4.53
N GLY A 42 1.11 -5.25 3.30
CA GLY A 42 0.72 -6.31 2.40
C GLY A 42 0.98 -5.93 0.95
N SER A 43 1.41 -6.90 0.14
CA SER A 43 1.78 -6.73 -1.27
C SER A 43 1.31 -7.85 -2.18
N SER A 44 0.49 -8.78 -1.67
CA SER A 44 -0.07 -9.86 -2.48
C SER A 44 -1.21 -9.35 -3.34
N GLY A 45 -1.19 -9.66 -4.62
CA GLY A 45 -2.24 -9.29 -5.57
C GLY A 45 -3.42 -10.27 -5.58
N SER A 46 -4.61 -9.78 -5.87
CA SER A 46 -5.88 -10.50 -6.03
C SER A 46 -6.38 -11.21 -4.76
N ILE A 47 -5.52 -11.85 -4.01
CA ILE A 47 -5.80 -12.56 -2.74
C ILE A 47 -4.60 -12.45 -1.80
N PRO A 48 -4.78 -12.59 -0.48
CA PRO A 48 -3.64 -12.74 0.43
C PRO A 48 -2.88 -14.03 0.14
N GLY A 49 -1.55 -13.94 0.19
CA GLY A 49 -0.66 -15.09 0.08
C GLY A 49 -0.16 -15.58 1.44
N PRO A 50 0.58 -16.70 1.47
CA PRO A 50 1.09 -17.26 2.73
C PRO A 50 2.11 -16.36 3.43
N GLU A 51 2.83 -15.52 2.68
CA GLU A 51 3.90 -14.65 3.19
C GLU A 51 3.50 -13.18 3.27
N SER A 52 2.37 -12.80 2.67
CA SER A 52 1.92 -11.42 2.59
C SER A 52 0.40 -11.32 2.62
N PRO A 53 -0.17 -10.41 3.42
CA PRO A 53 -1.54 -9.95 3.22
C PRO A 53 -1.76 -9.39 1.82
N ALA A 54 -3.03 -9.16 1.46
CA ALA A 54 -3.40 -8.39 0.29
C ALA A 54 -2.95 -6.91 0.43
N SER A 55 -3.16 -6.10 -0.60
CA SER A 55 -2.61 -4.75 -0.72
C SER A 55 -2.87 -3.88 0.51
N SER A 56 -1.80 -3.39 1.13
CA SER A 56 -1.86 -2.36 2.18
C SER A 56 -0.48 -1.75 2.43
N TYR A 57 -0.43 -0.42 2.50
CA TYR A 57 0.81 0.33 2.64
C TYR A 57 0.64 1.44 3.66
N LEU A 58 1.64 1.60 4.56
CA LEU A 58 1.71 2.72 5.49
C LEU A 58 2.54 3.84 4.89
N VAL A 59 1.98 5.04 4.85
CA VAL A 59 2.69 6.26 4.51
C VAL A 59 2.68 7.16 5.74
N GLN A 60 3.86 7.42 6.28
CA GLN A 60 4.03 8.15 7.54
C GLN A 60 4.92 9.36 7.36
N ALA A 61 4.58 10.47 8.03
CA ALA A 61 5.42 11.66 8.09
C ALA A 61 5.21 12.43 9.40
N PRO A 62 6.17 13.26 9.82
CA PRO A 62 6.00 14.16 10.95
C PRO A 62 4.91 15.20 10.68
N PHE A 63 4.01 15.39 11.64
CA PHE A 63 2.95 16.41 11.55
C PHE A 63 2.52 16.87 12.94
N GLN A 64 2.60 18.18 13.20
CA GLN A 64 2.15 18.78 14.46
C GLN A 64 2.72 18.09 15.72
N GLY A 65 4.01 17.76 15.69
CA GLY A 65 4.71 17.17 16.84
C GLY A 65 4.53 15.66 17.05
N ARG A 66 3.83 14.97 16.14
CA ARG A 66 3.65 13.51 16.12
C ARG A 66 3.83 12.94 14.71
N THR A 67 3.79 11.64 14.59
CA THR A 67 3.71 10.96 13.30
C THR A 67 2.26 10.95 12.83
N PHE A 68 2.01 11.40 11.61
CA PHE A 68 0.76 11.19 10.89
C PHE A 68 0.85 9.90 10.10
N THR A 69 -0.19 9.07 10.17
CA THR A 69 -0.25 7.76 9.53
C THR A 69 -1.42 7.69 8.55
N LEU A 70 -1.09 7.60 7.28
CA LEU A 70 -2.01 7.30 6.19
C LEU A 70 -1.86 5.82 5.79
N VAL A 71 -2.95 5.07 5.80
CA VAL A 71 -3.00 3.71 5.26
C VAL A 71 -3.56 3.76 3.85
N VAL A 72 -2.77 3.31 2.88
CA VAL A 72 -3.17 3.20 1.47
C VAL A 72 -3.57 1.76 1.21
N ASP A 73 -4.83 1.54 0.86
CA ASP A 73 -5.53 0.26 0.80
C ASP A 73 -5.49 -0.55 2.11
N LEU A 74 -6.49 -1.38 2.32
CA LEU A 74 -6.56 -2.29 3.47
C LEU A 74 -7.27 -3.59 3.05
N GLY A 75 -6.55 -4.41 2.30
CA GLY A 75 -7.04 -5.72 1.84
C GLY A 75 -7.00 -6.80 2.91
N PRO A 76 -7.60 -7.96 2.66
CA PRO A 76 -7.72 -9.05 3.62
C PRO A 76 -6.38 -9.48 4.24
N GLY A 77 -6.39 -9.62 5.57
CA GLY A 77 -5.23 -9.97 6.39
C GLY A 77 -4.35 -8.79 6.78
N SER A 78 -4.52 -7.62 6.15
CA SER A 78 -3.69 -6.44 6.38
C SER A 78 -3.94 -5.82 7.75
N LEU A 79 -5.18 -5.79 8.24
CA LEU A 79 -5.46 -5.26 9.57
C LEU A 79 -4.73 -6.05 10.66
N GLY A 80 -4.73 -7.38 10.57
CA GLY A 80 -3.97 -8.22 11.50
C GLY A 80 -2.46 -7.99 11.42
N ALA A 81 -1.93 -7.80 10.21
CA ALA A 81 -0.52 -7.50 9.99
C ALA A 81 -0.13 -6.09 10.46
N LEU A 82 -1.05 -5.13 10.43
CA LEU A 82 -0.84 -3.75 10.83
C LEU A 82 -0.37 -3.62 12.28
N TYR A 83 -0.84 -4.50 13.18
CA TYR A 83 -0.40 -4.55 14.58
C TYR A 83 1.12 -4.75 14.76
N ARG A 84 1.84 -5.19 13.74
CA ARG A 84 3.31 -5.29 13.79
C ARG A 84 4.00 -3.92 13.73
N TYR A 85 3.30 -2.89 13.30
CA TYR A 85 3.84 -1.57 13.01
C TYR A 85 3.28 -0.47 13.91
N LEU A 86 2.00 -0.56 14.27
CA LEU A 86 1.30 0.40 15.12
C LEU A 86 0.01 -0.20 15.68
N GLU A 87 -0.54 0.43 16.69
CA GLU A 87 -1.91 0.16 17.13
C GLU A 87 -2.90 0.72 16.09
N PRO A 88 -3.84 -0.07 15.55
CA PRO A 88 -4.74 0.40 14.48
C PRO A 88 -5.51 1.68 14.79
N ARG A 89 -5.76 1.98 16.07
CA ARG A 89 -6.37 3.25 16.49
C ARG A 89 -5.51 4.50 16.23
N GLU A 90 -4.23 4.32 15.94
CA GLU A 90 -3.27 5.39 15.63
C GLU A 90 -3.24 5.73 14.14
N VAL A 91 -4.05 5.07 13.32
CA VAL A 91 -4.27 5.43 11.92
C VAL A 91 -5.04 6.75 11.88
N ASP A 92 -4.54 7.71 11.13
CA ASP A 92 -5.18 9.03 10.99
C ASP A 92 -6.16 9.10 9.82
N ALA A 93 -5.90 8.36 8.75
CA ALA A 93 -6.77 8.27 7.58
C ALA A 93 -6.49 7.01 6.75
N PHE A 94 -7.49 6.65 5.94
CA PHE A 94 -7.39 5.61 4.91
C PHE A 94 -7.53 6.23 3.52
N ALA A 95 -6.81 5.69 2.54
CA ALA A 95 -6.84 6.10 1.14
C ALA A 95 -7.02 4.85 0.28
N LEU A 96 -8.16 4.69 -0.39
CA LEU A 96 -8.48 3.51 -1.19
C LEU A 96 -8.27 3.82 -2.67
N SER A 97 -7.46 2.99 -3.34
CA SER A 97 -7.25 3.10 -4.79
C SER A 97 -8.53 2.71 -5.56
N HIS A 98 -9.16 1.64 -5.18
CA HIS A 98 -10.42 1.13 -5.74
C HIS A 98 -11.12 0.17 -4.77
N LEU A 99 -12.28 -0.40 -5.17
CA LEU A 99 -13.16 -1.14 -4.27
C LEU A 99 -13.18 -2.66 -4.52
N HIS A 100 -12.17 -3.24 -5.18
CA HIS A 100 -12.02 -4.69 -5.18
C HIS A 100 -11.74 -5.21 -3.76
N PRO A 101 -12.16 -6.44 -3.46
CA PRO A 101 -12.07 -7.01 -2.11
C PRO A 101 -10.66 -6.95 -1.52
N ASP A 102 -9.64 -7.23 -2.32
CA ASP A 102 -8.25 -7.30 -1.91
C ASP A 102 -7.58 -5.94 -1.64
N HIS A 103 -8.34 -4.84 -1.78
CA HIS A 103 -7.91 -3.48 -1.44
C HIS A 103 -8.69 -2.82 -0.31
N CYS A 104 -9.89 -3.31 0.06
CA CYS A 104 -10.73 -2.57 0.98
C CYS A 104 -11.43 -3.37 2.10
N LEU A 105 -11.50 -4.71 2.01
CA LEU A 105 -12.42 -5.45 2.89
C LEU A 105 -11.99 -5.51 4.36
N ASP A 106 -10.73 -5.34 4.72
CA ASP A 106 -10.32 -5.28 6.12
C ASP A 106 -10.79 -3.99 6.83
N LEU A 107 -11.34 -2.99 6.12
CA LEU A 107 -12.09 -1.91 6.74
C LEU A 107 -13.35 -2.41 7.47
N CYS A 108 -13.95 -3.52 7.03
CA CYS A 108 -15.01 -4.19 7.78
C CYS A 108 -14.50 -4.74 9.12
N ALA A 109 -13.29 -5.29 9.15
CA ALA A 109 -12.66 -5.75 10.38
C ALA A 109 -12.21 -4.56 11.27
N TYR A 110 -11.73 -3.47 10.67
CA TYR A 110 -11.42 -2.23 11.39
C TYR A 110 -12.68 -1.64 12.06
N TYR A 111 -13.83 -1.66 11.40
CA TYR A 111 -15.11 -1.29 12.00
C TYR A 111 -15.41 -2.09 13.27
N VAL A 112 -15.14 -3.40 13.27
CA VAL A 112 -15.32 -4.25 14.47
C VAL A 112 -14.44 -3.77 15.62
N LEU A 113 -13.17 -3.44 15.34
CA LEU A 113 -12.27 -2.89 16.37
C LEU A 113 -12.74 -1.53 16.87
N ALA A 114 -13.08 -0.61 15.98
CA ALA A 114 -13.52 0.74 16.34
C ALA A 114 -14.79 0.74 17.19
N ARG A 115 -15.65 -0.27 17.00
CA ARG A 115 -16.93 -0.38 17.68
C ARG A 115 -16.90 -1.23 18.96
N TYR A 116 -16.15 -2.33 18.97
CA TYR A 116 -16.28 -3.38 20.00
C TYR A 116 -15.01 -3.65 20.79
N SER A 117 -13.88 -3.03 20.47
CA SER A 117 -12.65 -3.24 21.24
C SER A 117 -12.80 -2.71 22.68
N PRO A 118 -11.98 -3.15 23.64
CA PRO A 118 -12.03 -2.66 25.01
C PRO A 118 -11.84 -1.13 25.16
N THR A 119 -11.29 -0.48 24.14
CA THR A 119 -11.07 0.98 24.09
C THR A 119 -12.08 1.71 23.21
N ALA A 120 -13.09 0.99 22.71
CA ALA A 120 -14.16 1.56 21.88
C ALA A 120 -15.12 2.45 22.72
N PRO A 121 -15.89 3.36 22.07
CA PRO A 121 -15.82 3.66 20.64
C PRO A 121 -14.58 4.53 20.29
N TRP A 122 -14.02 4.27 19.09
CA TRP A 122 -12.94 5.11 18.58
C TRP A 122 -13.50 6.33 17.84
N PRO A 123 -12.71 7.41 17.71
CA PRO A 123 -13.08 8.53 16.85
C PRO A 123 -13.33 8.05 15.40
N ARG A 124 -14.22 8.75 14.71
CA ARG A 124 -14.46 8.49 13.28
C ARG A 124 -13.17 8.70 12.51
N GLN A 125 -12.87 7.75 11.62
CA GLN A 125 -11.68 7.80 10.78
C GLN A 125 -12.03 8.27 9.37
N PRO A 126 -11.31 9.28 8.83
CA PRO A 126 -11.44 9.67 7.43
C PRO A 126 -11.09 8.52 6.50
N VAL A 127 -11.95 8.25 5.52
CA VAL A 127 -11.72 7.27 4.46
C VAL A 127 -11.92 7.98 3.13
N TYR A 128 -10.85 8.13 2.39
CA TYR A 128 -10.83 8.71 1.05
C TYR A 128 -10.85 7.58 0.03
N GLY A 129 -11.73 7.65 -0.96
CA GLY A 129 -11.84 6.56 -1.92
C GLY A 129 -12.73 6.89 -3.13
N PRO A 130 -12.94 5.90 -4.01
CA PRO A 130 -13.93 6.00 -5.09
C PRO A 130 -15.33 6.30 -4.56
N ARG A 131 -16.20 6.74 -5.43
CA ARG A 131 -17.63 6.86 -5.13
C ARG A 131 -18.16 5.51 -4.64
N ASP A 132 -19.23 5.55 -3.87
CA ASP A 132 -19.89 4.36 -3.30
C ASP A 132 -19.03 3.53 -2.32
N THR A 133 -17.91 4.06 -1.81
CA THR A 133 -17.09 3.36 -0.79
C THR A 133 -17.93 2.96 0.43
N ALA A 134 -18.73 3.87 0.97
CA ALA A 134 -19.61 3.58 2.11
C ALA A 134 -20.60 2.46 1.80
N GLU A 135 -21.24 2.52 0.62
CA GLU A 135 -22.22 1.52 0.18
C GLU A 135 -21.58 0.16 -0.04
N ARG A 136 -20.39 0.13 -0.67
CA ARG A 136 -19.62 -1.10 -0.91
C ARG A 136 -19.28 -1.82 0.41
N LEU A 137 -18.78 -1.09 1.39
CA LEU A 137 -18.42 -1.64 2.70
C LEU A 137 -19.67 -2.05 3.49
N SER A 138 -20.75 -1.27 3.41
CA SER A 138 -22.02 -1.60 4.07
C SER A 138 -22.62 -2.90 3.55
N ARG A 139 -22.61 -3.10 2.24
CA ARG A 139 -23.03 -4.38 1.62
C ARG A 139 -22.13 -5.54 2.05
N ALA A 140 -20.82 -5.31 2.18
CA ALA A 140 -19.89 -6.34 2.59
C ALA A 140 -20.06 -6.76 4.05
N TYR A 141 -20.45 -5.84 4.93
CA TYR A 141 -20.64 -6.08 6.34
C TYR A 141 -22.13 -6.27 6.75
N ASP A 142 -23.05 -6.04 5.80
CA ASP A 142 -24.51 -6.13 6.03
C ASP A 142 -25.03 -5.15 7.12
N VAL A 143 -24.53 -3.90 7.07
CA VAL A 143 -25.03 -2.78 7.90
C VAL A 143 -25.46 -1.60 7.03
N PRO A 144 -26.48 -0.82 7.45
CA PRO A 144 -26.91 0.36 6.70
C PRO A 144 -25.79 1.41 6.60
N PRO A 145 -25.60 2.06 5.43
CA PRO A 145 -24.49 2.97 5.21
C PRO A 145 -24.55 4.29 5.95
N LEU A 146 -25.71 4.89 6.17
CA LEU A 146 -25.80 6.36 6.31
C LEU A 146 -26.73 6.94 7.38
N GLU A 147 -27.22 6.24 8.38
CA GLU A 147 -28.07 6.88 9.38
C GLU A 147 -27.57 6.67 10.82
N ALA A 148 -26.54 7.45 11.20
CA ALA A 148 -26.26 7.67 12.61
C ALA A 148 -27.08 8.88 13.09
N LYS A 149 -27.92 8.72 14.11
CA LYS A 149 -28.41 9.86 14.90
C LYS A 149 -27.26 10.36 15.77
N ASP A 150 -27.13 11.68 15.92
CA ASP A 150 -26.02 12.34 16.60
C ASP A 150 -25.67 11.85 18.03
N THR A 151 -26.49 11.04 18.65
CA THR A 151 -26.34 10.62 20.06
C THR A 151 -26.01 9.14 20.27
N ASP A 152 -26.20 8.29 19.26
CA ASP A 152 -25.77 6.88 19.26
C ASP A 152 -25.37 6.52 17.82
N PRO A 153 -24.07 6.30 17.55
CA PRO A 153 -23.63 5.92 16.22
C PRO A 153 -24.21 4.59 15.71
N GLY A 154 -25.06 3.92 16.49
CA GLY A 154 -25.76 2.72 16.06
C GLY A 154 -24.89 1.71 15.30
N PRO A 155 -25.44 0.68 14.66
CA PRO A 155 -24.69 -0.26 13.83
C PRO A 155 -24.49 0.27 12.39
N THR A 156 -24.07 1.53 12.21
CA THR A 156 -23.80 2.10 10.89
C THR A 156 -22.32 2.37 10.69
N LEU A 157 -21.82 2.25 9.45
CA LEU A 157 -20.43 2.59 9.14
C LEU A 157 -20.15 4.08 9.33
N ALA A 158 -21.11 4.96 9.04
CA ALA A 158 -20.99 6.41 9.23
C ALA A 158 -20.76 6.84 10.68
N GLY A 159 -21.08 5.99 11.65
CA GLY A 159 -20.72 6.21 13.05
C GLY A 159 -19.23 6.05 13.36
N HIS A 160 -18.48 5.39 12.48
CA HIS A 160 -17.07 5.05 12.69
C HIS A 160 -16.13 5.54 11.58
N PHE A 161 -16.67 5.88 10.41
CA PHE A 161 -15.93 6.40 9.29
C PHE A 161 -16.53 7.72 8.81
N ASP A 162 -15.65 8.58 8.27
CA ASP A 162 -15.99 9.80 7.56
C ASP A 162 -15.56 9.62 6.10
N PHE A 163 -16.53 9.28 5.24
CA PHE A 163 -16.26 8.93 3.85
C PHE A 163 -16.15 10.17 2.99
N HIS A 164 -15.10 10.23 2.18
CA HIS A 164 -14.80 11.31 1.24
C HIS A 164 -14.51 10.73 -0.14
N ASP A 165 -15.24 11.18 -1.14
CA ASP A 165 -14.95 10.85 -2.53
C ASP A 165 -13.64 11.54 -2.96
N TRP A 166 -12.87 10.87 -3.84
CA TRP A 166 -11.67 11.44 -4.41
C TRP A 166 -11.96 12.75 -5.15
N GLN A 167 -11.13 13.74 -4.88
CA GLN A 167 -10.98 14.95 -5.68
C GLN A 167 -9.62 14.89 -6.39
N ALA A 168 -9.51 15.57 -7.53
CA ALA A 168 -8.26 15.59 -8.30
C ALA A 168 -7.03 15.93 -7.45
N THR A 169 -7.18 16.82 -6.47
CA THR A 169 -6.14 17.14 -5.48
C THR A 169 -6.78 17.55 -4.16
N GLN A 170 -6.25 17.03 -3.05
CA GLN A 170 -6.74 17.35 -1.71
C GLN A 170 -5.63 17.25 -0.66
N GLN A 171 -5.88 17.85 0.52
CA GLN A 171 -4.95 17.80 1.65
C GLN A 171 -5.37 16.71 2.63
N ILE A 172 -4.44 15.81 2.97
CA ILE A 172 -4.64 14.77 3.99
C ILE A 172 -3.48 14.86 4.98
N GLY A 173 -3.71 15.47 6.13
CA GLY A 173 -2.65 15.74 7.11
C GLY A 173 -1.46 16.51 6.49
N PRO A 174 -0.23 15.98 6.58
CA PRO A 174 0.96 16.62 6.02
C PRO A 174 1.11 16.45 4.51
N PHE A 175 0.16 15.78 3.84
CA PHE A 175 0.29 15.38 2.44
C PHE A 175 -0.63 16.18 1.52
N THR A 176 -0.11 16.57 0.37
CA THR A 176 -0.92 16.83 -0.83
C THR A 176 -1.09 15.50 -1.57
N VAL A 177 -2.34 15.10 -1.72
CA VAL A 177 -2.70 13.87 -2.42
C VAL A 177 -3.37 14.24 -3.74
N THR A 178 -2.81 13.79 -4.85
CA THR A 178 -3.34 13.98 -6.20
C THR A 178 -3.72 12.62 -6.76
N THR A 179 -4.91 12.51 -7.33
CA THR A 179 -5.42 11.25 -7.90
C THR A 179 -5.80 11.44 -9.35
N VAL A 180 -5.59 10.39 -10.15
CA VAL A 180 -6.06 10.31 -11.54
C VAL A 180 -6.77 8.97 -11.76
N PRO A 181 -7.87 8.93 -12.53
CA PRO A 181 -8.47 7.68 -12.94
C PRO A 181 -7.48 6.86 -13.77
N VAL A 182 -7.49 5.54 -13.59
CA VAL A 182 -6.67 4.59 -14.34
C VAL A 182 -7.51 3.54 -15.03
N ASP A 183 -6.90 2.77 -15.93
CA ASP A 183 -7.60 1.79 -16.75
C ASP A 183 -7.81 0.46 -16.00
N HIS A 184 -9.00 0.31 -15.43
CA HIS A 184 -9.39 -0.87 -14.66
C HIS A 184 -10.90 -1.12 -14.79
N PRO A 185 -11.41 -2.38 -14.65
CA PRO A 185 -12.84 -2.69 -14.84
C PRO A 185 -13.81 -1.98 -13.89
N VAL A 186 -13.32 -1.48 -12.75
CA VAL A 186 -14.10 -0.67 -11.79
C VAL A 186 -13.46 0.71 -11.66
N GLU A 187 -14.18 1.66 -11.05
CA GLU A 187 -13.61 2.98 -10.73
C GLU A 187 -12.35 2.80 -9.87
N ALA A 188 -11.19 3.17 -10.44
CA ALA A 188 -9.88 3.00 -9.84
C ALA A 188 -8.99 4.22 -10.07
N TYR A 189 -8.08 4.46 -9.14
CA TYR A 189 -7.22 5.64 -9.12
C TYR A 189 -5.77 5.28 -8.84
N ALA A 190 -4.86 5.89 -9.59
CA ALA A 190 -3.50 6.07 -9.13
C ALA A 190 -3.44 7.26 -8.18
N ILE A 191 -2.56 7.18 -7.18
CA ILE A 191 -2.48 8.12 -6.06
C ILE A 191 -1.05 8.64 -5.94
N ARG A 192 -0.85 9.96 -6.11
CA ARG A 192 0.41 10.63 -5.79
C ARG A 192 0.31 11.30 -4.42
N ILE A 193 1.26 11.00 -3.53
CA ILE A 193 1.35 11.53 -2.18
C ILE A 193 2.63 12.35 -2.10
N THR A 194 2.50 13.65 -1.87
CA THR A 194 3.63 14.58 -1.74
C THR A 194 3.67 15.15 -0.34
N HIS A 195 4.81 15.05 0.34
CA HIS A 195 4.98 15.61 1.67
C HIS A 195 5.20 17.12 1.61
N ASN A 196 4.34 17.88 2.31
CA ASN A 196 4.25 19.35 2.23
C ASN A 196 5.30 20.08 3.09
N VAL A 197 6.56 19.70 2.89
CA VAL A 197 7.70 20.41 3.51
C VAL A 197 8.70 20.82 2.43
N PRO A 198 9.52 21.85 2.63
CA PRO A 198 10.55 22.23 1.66
C PRO A 198 11.44 21.04 1.30
N GLY A 199 11.45 20.61 0.03
CA GLY A 199 12.12 19.41 -0.49
C GLY A 199 11.50 18.09 0.04
N GLY A 200 10.25 18.07 0.44
CA GLY A 200 9.50 16.86 0.77
C GLY A 200 9.44 15.92 -0.42
N GLY A 201 9.46 14.62 -0.14
CA GLY A 201 9.45 13.60 -1.16
C GLY A 201 8.06 13.33 -1.72
N SER A 202 8.03 12.54 -2.80
CA SER A 202 6.83 12.13 -3.50
C SER A 202 6.79 10.65 -3.79
N LEU A 203 5.67 10.00 -3.44
CA LEU A 203 5.33 8.62 -3.72
C LEU A 203 4.19 8.59 -4.72
N VAL A 204 4.27 7.74 -5.74
CA VAL A 204 3.10 7.37 -6.56
C VAL A 204 2.78 5.90 -6.33
N TYR A 205 1.52 5.62 -6.05
CA TYR A 205 0.96 4.27 -6.02
C TYR A 205 0.00 4.10 -7.20
N SER A 206 0.20 3.07 -7.98
CA SER A 206 -0.58 2.84 -9.20
C SER A 206 -2.04 2.47 -8.93
N GLY A 207 -2.36 1.88 -7.76
CA GLY A 207 -3.54 1.03 -7.66
C GLY A 207 -3.43 -0.13 -8.66
N ASP A 208 -4.56 -0.74 -9.01
CA ASP A 208 -4.63 -1.73 -10.10
C ASP A 208 -4.95 -1.04 -11.40
N THR A 209 -4.21 -1.35 -12.44
CA THR A 209 -4.37 -0.70 -13.74
C THR A 209 -3.77 -1.50 -14.88
N GLY A 210 -4.41 -1.47 -16.04
CA GLY A 210 -3.74 -1.75 -17.30
C GLY A 210 -2.83 -0.60 -17.74
N PRO A 211 -2.13 -0.75 -18.88
CA PRO A 211 -1.32 0.31 -19.44
C PRO A 211 -2.15 1.56 -19.75
N CYS A 212 -1.84 2.70 -19.11
CA CYS A 212 -2.50 3.98 -19.36
C CYS A 212 -1.54 5.16 -19.25
N ASP A 213 -1.78 6.22 -19.98
CA ASP A 213 -0.93 7.42 -20.00
C ASP A 213 -1.05 8.20 -18.68
N ALA A 214 -2.24 8.19 -18.05
CA ALA A 214 -2.51 8.92 -16.82
C ALA A 214 -1.57 8.52 -15.67
N LEU A 215 -1.25 7.22 -15.52
CA LEU A 215 -0.27 6.75 -14.54
C LEU A 215 1.13 7.32 -14.84
N GLY A 216 1.54 7.31 -16.11
CA GLY A 216 2.83 7.85 -16.54
C GLY A 216 2.94 9.34 -16.26
N GLU A 217 1.90 10.13 -16.57
CA GLU A 217 1.85 11.56 -16.30
C GLU A 217 1.87 11.88 -14.80
N LEU A 218 1.08 11.17 -13.99
CA LEU A 218 1.06 11.34 -12.54
C LEU A 218 2.40 11.00 -11.91
N SER A 219 3.14 10.04 -12.47
CA SER A 219 4.42 9.55 -11.96
C SER A 219 5.61 10.43 -12.30
N GLN A 220 5.46 11.46 -13.15
CA GLN A 220 6.57 12.27 -13.60
C GLN A 220 7.39 12.82 -12.44
N GLY A 221 8.72 12.48 -12.44
CA GLY A 221 9.68 12.95 -11.46
C GLY A 221 9.38 12.56 -10.01
N ALA A 222 8.58 11.53 -9.76
CA ALA A 222 8.36 11.02 -8.41
C ALA A 222 9.63 10.38 -7.85
N ASP A 223 9.87 10.52 -6.55
CA ASP A 223 11.02 9.88 -5.90
C ASP A 223 10.88 8.37 -5.85
N LEU A 224 9.64 7.86 -5.68
CA LEU A 224 9.33 6.45 -5.66
C LEU A 224 8.01 6.17 -6.39
N LEU A 225 8.02 5.16 -7.26
CA LEU A 225 6.85 4.58 -7.89
C LEU A 225 6.62 3.17 -7.32
N LEU A 226 5.53 3.01 -6.56
CA LEU A 226 5.00 1.73 -6.10
C LEU A 226 3.96 1.28 -7.11
N VAL A 227 4.27 0.28 -7.91
CA VAL A 227 3.49 -0.08 -9.09
C VAL A 227 3.13 -1.55 -9.11
N GLU A 228 1.88 -1.84 -9.44
CA GLU A 228 1.37 -3.19 -9.60
C GLU A 228 2.10 -3.94 -10.73
N SER A 229 2.17 -5.27 -10.63
CA SER A 229 2.80 -6.17 -11.61
C SER A 229 2.14 -7.55 -11.54
N SER A 230 0.82 -7.56 -11.70
CA SER A 230 0.02 -8.78 -11.51
C SER A 230 0.12 -9.77 -12.65
N PHE A 231 0.54 -9.33 -13.83
CA PHE A 231 0.75 -10.18 -14.99
C PHE A 231 2.23 -10.46 -15.26
N VAL A 232 2.48 -11.59 -15.89
CA VAL A 232 3.73 -11.88 -16.61
C VAL A 232 3.52 -11.61 -18.09
N GLU A 233 4.58 -11.25 -18.81
CA GLU A 233 4.51 -10.99 -20.25
C GLU A 233 4.17 -12.28 -21.01
N GLN A 234 2.97 -12.36 -21.56
CA GLN A 234 2.52 -13.49 -22.36
C GLN A 234 1.43 -13.08 -23.34
N PRO A 235 1.29 -13.79 -24.48
CA PRO A 235 0.16 -13.56 -25.39
C PRO A 235 -1.18 -13.83 -24.70
N GLY A 236 -2.16 -12.93 -24.93
CA GLY A 236 -3.53 -13.13 -24.44
C GLY A 236 -3.82 -12.55 -23.06
N ASN A 237 -2.90 -11.81 -22.46
CA ASN A 237 -3.23 -11.01 -21.27
C ASN A 237 -4.44 -10.11 -21.57
N PRO A 238 -5.47 -10.06 -20.71
CA PRO A 238 -6.60 -9.16 -20.88
C PRO A 238 -6.13 -7.69 -20.90
N PRO A 239 -6.55 -6.89 -21.87
CA PRO A 239 -6.24 -5.46 -21.89
C PRO A 239 -6.98 -4.73 -20.76
N GLY A 240 -6.44 -3.60 -20.29
CA GLY A 240 -7.10 -2.72 -19.32
C GLY A 240 -7.36 -3.35 -17.96
N LEU A 241 -6.55 -4.32 -17.54
CA LEU A 241 -6.74 -5.01 -16.28
C LEU A 241 -5.52 -4.85 -15.34
N HIS A 242 -4.36 -5.30 -15.77
CA HIS A 242 -3.12 -5.25 -14.99
C HIS A 242 -1.89 -4.99 -15.86
N LEU A 243 -0.80 -4.60 -15.20
CA LEU A 243 0.53 -4.45 -15.80
C LEU A 243 1.34 -5.74 -15.68
N THR A 244 2.27 -5.93 -16.63
CA THR A 244 3.39 -6.86 -16.47
C THR A 244 4.57 -6.18 -15.78
N GLY A 245 5.54 -6.94 -15.28
CA GLY A 245 6.77 -6.39 -14.71
C GLY A 245 7.50 -5.45 -15.67
N LYS A 246 7.57 -5.83 -16.95
CA LYS A 246 8.09 -5.00 -18.03
C LYS A 246 7.35 -3.67 -18.16
N GLN A 247 6.03 -3.70 -18.27
CA GLN A 247 5.21 -2.49 -18.46
C GLN A 247 5.33 -1.56 -17.26
N ALA A 248 5.35 -2.10 -16.04
CA ALA A 248 5.57 -1.34 -14.81
C ALA A 248 6.92 -0.61 -14.81
N ALA A 249 7.99 -1.30 -15.21
CA ALA A 249 9.35 -0.73 -15.33
C ALA A 249 9.43 0.34 -16.44
N GLU A 250 8.76 0.12 -17.57
CA GLU A 250 8.68 1.10 -18.67
C GLU A 250 7.96 2.39 -18.25
N VAL A 251 6.90 2.31 -17.42
CA VAL A 251 6.25 3.49 -16.83
C VAL A 251 7.26 4.28 -16.01
N GLY A 252 8.01 3.62 -15.11
CA GLY A 252 9.02 4.26 -14.28
C GLY A 252 10.10 4.97 -15.11
N THR A 253 10.57 4.34 -16.19
CA THR A 253 11.58 4.90 -17.09
C THR A 253 11.05 6.13 -17.84
N ARG A 254 9.85 6.04 -18.43
CA ARG A 254 9.25 7.18 -19.16
C ARG A 254 8.94 8.36 -18.24
N ALA A 255 8.53 8.08 -17.01
CA ALA A 255 8.23 9.12 -16.02
C ALA A 255 9.47 9.70 -15.32
N GLY A 256 10.65 9.09 -15.49
CA GLY A 256 11.90 9.56 -14.86
C GLY A 256 11.84 9.49 -13.33
N VAL A 257 11.25 8.43 -12.78
CA VAL A 257 11.15 8.27 -11.31
C VAL A 257 12.48 7.89 -10.68
N GLY A 258 12.67 8.23 -9.41
CA GLY A 258 13.91 7.93 -8.68
C GLY A 258 14.10 6.44 -8.39
N ALA A 259 13.01 5.71 -8.08
CA ALA A 259 13.03 4.27 -7.81
C ALA A 259 11.69 3.63 -8.19
N VAL A 260 11.72 2.34 -8.52
CA VAL A 260 10.53 1.51 -8.78
C VAL A 260 10.44 0.37 -7.78
N VAL A 261 9.27 0.18 -7.21
CA VAL A 261 8.94 -0.94 -6.33
C VAL A 261 7.75 -1.69 -6.91
N LEU A 262 7.96 -2.94 -7.33
CA LEU A 262 6.92 -3.80 -7.89
C LEU A 262 6.10 -4.41 -6.77
N THR A 263 4.78 -4.32 -6.89
CA THR A 263 3.84 -4.82 -5.89
C THR A 263 2.65 -5.53 -6.54
N HIS A 264 1.68 -5.95 -5.73
CA HIS A 264 0.44 -6.59 -6.16
C HIS A 264 0.68 -7.83 -7.03
N ILE A 265 1.71 -8.61 -6.71
CA ILE A 265 2.04 -9.85 -7.42
C ILE A 265 1.24 -10.99 -6.78
N PRO A 266 0.34 -11.65 -7.56
CA PRO A 266 -0.46 -12.75 -7.06
C PRO A 266 0.40 -13.92 -6.55
N PRO A 267 -0.06 -14.67 -5.52
CA PRO A 267 0.73 -15.73 -4.90
C PRO A 267 0.99 -16.95 -5.80
N TRP A 268 0.34 -17.04 -6.95
CA TRP A 268 0.60 -18.07 -7.96
C TRP A 268 1.68 -17.71 -8.98
N HIS A 269 2.24 -16.47 -8.91
CA HIS A 269 3.36 -16.07 -9.75
C HIS A 269 4.68 -16.14 -9.00
N ASP A 270 5.74 -16.50 -9.74
CA ASP A 270 7.11 -16.40 -9.26
C ASP A 270 7.53 -14.91 -9.25
N ARG A 271 7.71 -14.37 -8.07
CA ARG A 271 8.06 -12.98 -7.85
C ARG A 271 9.42 -12.61 -8.43
N ASP A 272 10.39 -13.54 -8.37
CA ASP A 272 11.73 -13.33 -8.93
C ASP A 272 11.69 -13.32 -10.46
N ALA A 273 10.79 -14.08 -11.08
CA ALA A 273 10.56 -14.03 -12.52
C ALA A 273 9.96 -12.68 -12.95
N VAL A 274 8.99 -12.14 -12.20
CA VAL A 274 8.42 -10.81 -12.45
C VAL A 274 9.50 -9.72 -12.31
N LEU A 275 10.35 -9.80 -11.30
CA LEU A 275 11.47 -8.88 -11.11
C LEU A 275 12.47 -8.98 -12.28
N ALA A 276 12.85 -10.19 -12.67
CA ALA A 276 13.78 -10.43 -13.78
C ALA A 276 13.23 -9.89 -15.12
N GLU A 277 11.91 -9.96 -15.32
CA GLU A 277 11.24 -9.37 -16.49
C GLU A 277 11.35 -7.84 -16.50
N ALA A 278 11.24 -7.19 -15.35
CA ALA A 278 11.27 -5.73 -15.22
C ALA A 278 12.67 -5.12 -15.35
N LEU A 279 13.70 -5.80 -14.83
CA LEU A 279 15.08 -5.29 -14.71
C LEU A 279 15.65 -4.65 -15.99
N PRO A 280 15.45 -5.19 -17.21
CA PRO A 280 16.01 -4.59 -18.44
C PRO A 280 15.37 -3.25 -18.82
N TYR A 281 14.22 -2.89 -18.24
CA TYR A 281 13.39 -1.76 -18.66
C TYR A 281 13.42 -0.57 -17.71
N PHE A 282 14.12 -0.67 -16.57
CA PHE A 282 14.34 0.45 -15.66
C PHE A 282 15.81 0.49 -15.21
N PRO A 283 16.55 1.57 -15.52
CA PRO A 283 17.98 1.67 -15.22
C PRO A 283 18.30 2.07 -13.77
N GLY A 284 17.28 2.46 -13.00
CA GLY A 284 17.42 2.91 -11.62
C GLY A 284 17.23 1.79 -10.59
N PRO A 285 17.13 2.14 -9.31
CA PRO A 285 16.80 1.19 -8.24
C PRO A 285 15.43 0.56 -8.45
N LEU A 286 15.39 -0.77 -8.63
CA LEU A 286 14.19 -1.55 -8.83
C LEU A 286 14.16 -2.72 -7.84
N SER A 287 13.05 -2.93 -7.15
CA SER A 287 12.89 -3.95 -6.12
C SER A 287 11.45 -4.45 -6.01
N LEU A 288 11.26 -5.55 -5.29
CA LEU A 288 9.94 -6.07 -4.93
C LEU A 288 9.45 -5.46 -3.62
N ALA A 289 8.16 -5.17 -3.53
CA ALA A 289 7.49 -4.89 -2.26
C ALA A 289 7.41 -6.17 -1.43
N VAL A 290 8.13 -6.22 -0.32
CA VAL A 290 8.11 -7.33 0.63
C VAL A 290 7.52 -6.83 1.96
N THR A 291 6.64 -7.63 2.58
CA THR A 291 6.05 -7.29 3.88
C THR A 291 7.14 -6.90 4.89
N GLY A 292 7.04 -5.72 5.48
CA GLY A 292 8.00 -5.13 6.40
C GLY A 292 9.11 -4.29 5.74
N ALA A 293 9.25 -4.30 4.42
CA ALA A 293 10.21 -3.44 3.74
C ALA A 293 9.80 -1.95 3.88
N THR A 294 10.81 -1.08 3.99
CA THR A 294 10.61 0.37 4.19
C THR A 294 11.48 1.19 3.25
N TRP A 295 10.97 2.35 2.85
CA TRP A 295 11.69 3.37 2.09
C TRP A 295 11.51 4.73 2.75
N GLU A 296 12.61 5.44 2.95
CA GLU A 296 12.60 6.86 3.29
C GLU A 296 12.56 7.67 1.98
N ILE A 297 11.62 8.60 1.87
CA ILE A 297 11.32 9.33 0.64
C ILE A 297 11.45 10.84 0.91
N GLY A 298 12.35 11.51 0.16
CA GLY A 298 12.66 12.93 0.32
C GLY A 298 14.08 13.25 0.63
#